data_9cbf4042968c4ab6c511c3b9d241de96
#
_entry.id   9cbf4042968c4ab6c511c3b9d241de96
#
_cell.length_a   1.000
_cell.length_b   1.000
_cell.length_c   1.000
_cell.angle_alpha   90.00
_cell.angle_beta   90.00
_cell.angle_gamma   90.00
#
_symmetry.space_group_name_H-M   'P 1'
#
loop_
_entity.id
_entity.type
_entity.pdbx_description
1 polymer ?
#
loop_
_entity_poly.entity_id
_entity_poly.type
_entity_poly.pdbx_seq_one_letter_code
_entity_poly.pdbx_strand_id
1 'polypeptide(L)'
;MNAEPYLKFLVEEIHSVIFATIDTQGHPLTCAIDLMDHDAHGLYFLTATGKSFYHRLKRDGHIALSGMKGKDTLSCVSISLQGQAREIGTARLPRLFALNPYMEKIYPTKASRRALTVFCIEQGSGEWFDLSKSPIKRASFAFGDIAPKTSGYFVSDTYTGCGRCLPLCPQQCIDVINDKAVIEQAHCLHCGNCMQACPFDAVTFLK
;
A
#
# COMPACT_ATOMS: atom_id res chain seq x y z
N MET A 1 -2.46 5.02 13.95
CA MET A 1 -2.50 6.04 12.86
C MET A 1 -3.79 5.80 12.09
N ASN A 2 -4.52 6.86 11.71
CA ASN A 2 -5.78 6.70 10.98
C ASN A 2 -5.46 6.30 9.52
N ALA A 3 -5.95 5.15 9.06
CA ALA A 3 -5.74 4.66 7.69
C ALA A 3 -6.73 5.24 6.68
N GLU A 4 -7.82 5.82 7.15
CA GLU A 4 -8.93 6.30 6.31
C GLU A 4 -8.48 7.22 5.15
N PRO A 5 -7.55 8.21 5.32
CA PRO A 5 -7.08 9.03 4.21
C PRO A 5 -6.41 8.23 3.08
N TYR A 6 -5.73 7.15 3.40
CA TYR A 6 -5.05 6.28 2.42
C TYR A 6 -6.03 5.38 1.68
N LEU A 7 -7.05 4.84 2.39
CA LEU A 7 -8.12 4.06 1.77
C LEU A 7 -8.94 4.94 0.82
N LYS A 8 -9.28 6.15 1.25
CA LYS A 8 -9.95 7.16 0.43
C LYS A 8 -9.14 7.48 -0.83
N PHE A 9 -7.85 7.74 -0.70
CA PHE A 9 -6.97 8.04 -1.83
C PHE A 9 -6.91 6.87 -2.84
N LEU A 10 -6.88 5.63 -2.37
CA LEU A 10 -6.92 4.45 -3.22
C LEU A 10 -8.21 4.37 -4.04
N VAL A 11 -9.35 4.70 -3.46
CA VAL A 11 -10.66 4.60 -4.13
C VAL A 11 -10.96 5.82 -5.00
N GLU A 12 -10.77 7.03 -4.46
CA GLU A 12 -11.23 8.25 -5.12
C GLU A 12 -10.20 8.84 -6.09
N GLU A 13 -8.90 8.65 -5.81
CA GLU A 13 -7.84 9.31 -6.56
C GLU A 13 -7.10 8.36 -7.52
N ILE A 14 -6.95 7.08 -7.15
CA ILE A 14 -6.30 6.06 -7.99
C ILE A 14 -7.35 5.20 -8.69
N HIS A 15 -8.31 4.67 -7.97
CA HIS A 15 -9.41 3.82 -8.40
C HIS A 15 -8.95 2.47 -8.95
N SER A 16 -8.26 2.43 -10.10
CA SER A 16 -7.75 1.20 -10.71
C SER A 16 -6.35 0.87 -10.21
N VAL A 17 -6.20 -0.26 -9.57
CA VAL A 17 -4.94 -0.73 -8.98
C VAL A 17 -4.53 -2.08 -9.55
N ILE A 18 -3.24 -2.42 -9.45
CA ILE A 18 -2.73 -3.73 -9.82
C ILE A 18 -2.74 -4.62 -8.59
N PHE A 19 -3.59 -5.64 -8.61
CA PHE A 19 -3.58 -6.71 -7.61
C PHE A 19 -2.58 -7.80 -7.98
N ALA A 20 -1.89 -8.32 -7.00
CA ALA A 20 -1.12 -9.55 -7.07
C ALA A 20 -1.75 -10.61 -6.17
N THR A 21 -1.82 -11.82 -6.68
CA THR A 21 -2.27 -13.05 -5.99
C THR A 21 -1.34 -14.19 -6.39
N ILE A 22 -1.36 -15.29 -5.65
CA ILE A 22 -0.48 -16.45 -5.90
C ILE A 22 -1.28 -17.57 -6.57
N ASP A 23 -0.70 -18.25 -7.56
CA ASP A 23 -1.29 -19.45 -8.16
C ASP A 23 -1.04 -20.72 -7.31
N THR A 24 -1.46 -21.87 -7.82
CA THR A 24 -1.29 -23.15 -7.12
C THR A 24 0.16 -23.65 -7.07
N GLN A 25 1.05 -23.04 -7.85
CA GLN A 25 2.47 -23.37 -7.91
C GLN A 25 3.32 -22.37 -7.11
N GLY A 26 2.69 -21.34 -6.50
CA GLY A 26 3.38 -20.29 -5.75
C GLY A 26 3.85 -19.12 -6.62
N HIS A 27 3.48 -19.07 -7.90
CA HIS A 27 3.85 -17.97 -8.76
C HIS A 27 2.91 -16.77 -8.58
N PRO A 28 3.44 -15.54 -8.51
CA PRO A 28 2.62 -14.34 -8.45
C PRO A 28 1.95 -14.04 -9.79
N LEU A 29 0.66 -13.75 -9.75
CA LEU A 29 -0.13 -13.33 -10.91
C LEU A 29 -0.80 -11.99 -10.62
N THR A 30 -0.77 -11.09 -11.59
CA THR A 30 -1.36 -9.76 -11.46
C THR A 30 -2.59 -9.57 -12.34
N CYS A 31 -3.47 -8.66 -11.93
CA CYS A 31 -4.57 -8.14 -12.73
C CYS A 31 -4.96 -6.74 -12.26
N ALA A 32 -5.50 -5.92 -13.18
CA ALA A 32 -6.07 -4.64 -12.84
C ALA A 32 -7.48 -4.83 -12.25
N ILE A 33 -7.75 -4.18 -11.12
CA ILE A 33 -9.03 -4.23 -10.41
C ILE A 33 -9.35 -2.82 -9.92
N ASP A 34 -10.61 -2.42 -10.05
CA ASP A 34 -11.10 -1.17 -9.49
C ASP A 34 -11.47 -1.34 -8.02
N LEU A 35 -10.92 -0.49 -7.17
CA LEU A 35 -11.39 -0.33 -5.79
C LEU A 35 -12.60 0.61 -5.82
N MET A 36 -13.76 0.12 -5.44
CA MET A 36 -15.05 0.75 -5.76
C MET A 36 -15.71 1.46 -4.58
N ASP A 37 -15.30 1.18 -3.36
CA ASP A 37 -15.82 1.77 -2.13
C ASP A 37 -14.86 1.53 -0.97
N HIS A 38 -14.94 2.35 0.07
CA HIS A 38 -14.27 2.14 1.36
C HIS A 38 -15.16 2.59 2.52
N ASP A 39 -14.94 2.02 3.68
CA ASP A 39 -15.51 2.47 4.95
C ASP A 39 -14.61 2.02 6.12
N ALA A 40 -15.13 2.13 7.34
CA ALA A 40 -14.41 1.72 8.55
C ALA A 40 -14.05 0.22 8.60
N HIS A 41 -14.68 -0.60 7.76
CA HIS A 41 -14.41 -2.05 7.68
C HIS A 41 -13.39 -2.41 6.60
N GLY A 42 -13.01 -1.51 5.71
CA GLY A 42 -11.97 -1.74 4.72
C GLY A 42 -12.28 -1.25 3.31
N LEU A 43 -11.68 -1.91 2.33
CA LEU A 43 -11.78 -1.62 0.89
C LEU A 43 -12.63 -2.65 0.17
N TYR A 44 -13.44 -2.20 -0.79
CA TYR A 44 -14.37 -3.05 -1.51
C TYR A 44 -14.10 -3.07 -3.01
N PHE A 45 -14.13 -4.27 -3.56
CA PHE A 45 -14.05 -4.50 -5.01
C PHE A 45 -14.96 -5.67 -5.40
N LEU A 46 -15.19 -5.84 -6.68
CA LEU A 46 -15.97 -6.97 -7.19
C LEU A 46 -15.22 -7.75 -8.26
N THR A 47 -15.61 -9.00 -8.42
CA THR A 47 -15.15 -9.85 -9.51
C THR A 47 -16.25 -10.83 -9.92
N ALA A 48 -16.11 -11.44 -11.11
CA ALA A 48 -17.02 -12.51 -11.53
C ALA A 48 -16.48 -13.86 -11.06
N THR A 49 -17.39 -14.73 -10.61
CA THR A 49 -17.08 -16.06 -10.06
C THR A 49 -16.39 -17.01 -11.03
N GLY A 50 -16.55 -16.79 -12.35
CA GLY A 50 -15.88 -17.59 -13.38
C GLY A 50 -14.42 -17.18 -13.67
N LYS A 51 -13.89 -16.14 -13.03
CA LYS A 51 -12.51 -15.71 -13.26
C LYS A 51 -11.51 -16.48 -12.42
N SER A 52 -10.33 -16.79 -12.99
CA SER A 52 -9.23 -17.39 -12.25
C SER A 52 -8.77 -16.55 -11.05
N PHE A 53 -8.92 -15.22 -11.12
CA PHE A 53 -8.69 -14.31 -10.00
C PHE A 53 -9.63 -14.62 -8.81
N TYR A 54 -10.93 -14.85 -9.06
CA TYR A 54 -11.88 -15.28 -8.02
C TYR A 54 -11.43 -16.56 -7.33
N HIS A 55 -11.02 -17.57 -8.11
CA HIS A 55 -10.58 -18.86 -7.54
C HIS A 55 -9.32 -18.72 -6.69
N ARG A 56 -8.37 -17.83 -7.07
CA ARG A 56 -7.19 -17.54 -6.25
C ARG A 56 -7.56 -16.87 -4.93
N LEU A 57 -8.46 -15.87 -4.96
CA LEU A 57 -8.96 -15.22 -3.74
C LEU A 57 -9.68 -16.19 -2.81
N LYS A 58 -10.48 -17.10 -3.38
CA LYS A 58 -11.20 -18.12 -2.59
C LYS A 58 -10.28 -19.12 -1.93
N ARG A 59 -9.11 -19.38 -2.50
CA ARG A 59 -8.17 -20.37 -1.98
C ARG A 59 -7.50 -19.90 -0.70
N ASP A 60 -7.00 -18.67 -0.62
CA ASP A 60 -6.30 -18.18 0.56
C ASP A 60 -6.57 -16.72 0.93
N GLY A 61 -7.11 -15.94 0.02
CA GLY A 61 -7.49 -14.54 0.24
C GLY A 61 -6.33 -13.55 0.36
N HIS A 62 -5.08 -13.99 0.42
CA HIS A 62 -3.94 -13.09 0.51
C HIS A 62 -3.75 -12.31 -0.79
N ILE A 63 -3.58 -11.02 -0.64
CA ILE A 63 -3.37 -10.10 -1.76
C ILE A 63 -2.22 -9.13 -1.46
N ALA A 64 -1.59 -8.67 -2.52
CA ALA A 64 -0.87 -7.41 -2.53
C ALA A 64 -1.45 -6.54 -3.64
N LEU A 65 -1.46 -5.23 -3.45
CA LEU A 65 -1.83 -4.31 -4.49
C LEU A 65 -0.89 -3.12 -4.54
N SER A 66 -0.83 -2.50 -5.70
CA SER A 66 -0.12 -1.23 -5.90
C SER A 66 -0.91 -0.34 -6.83
N GLY A 67 -0.99 0.93 -6.48
CA GLY A 67 -1.56 1.98 -7.30
C GLY A 67 -0.69 3.22 -7.26
N MET A 68 -0.78 4.02 -8.32
CA MET A 68 -0.02 5.25 -8.42
C MET A 68 -0.82 6.34 -9.15
N LYS A 69 -0.56 7.60 -8.78
CA LYS A 69 -1.12 8.78 -9.41
C LYS A 69 -0.02 9.81 -9.65
N GLY A 70 0.09 10.29 -10.87
CA GLY A 70 1.08 11.28 -11.31
C GLY A 70 1.28 11.22 -12.81
N LYS A 71 1.88 12.24 -13.38
CA LYS A 71 2.20 12.31 -14.82
C LYS A 71 3.59 11.73 -15.13
N ASP A 72 4.48 11.80 -14.17
CA ASP A 72 5.86 11.34 -14.24
C ASP A 72 6.34 10.92 -12.84
N THR A 73 7.58 10.45 -12.75
CA THR A 73 8.17 9.97 -11.50
C THR A 73 8.18 11.04 -10.40
N LEU A 74 8.52 12.29 -10.75
CA LEU A 74 8.67 13.37 -9.76
C LEU A 74 7.33 13.99 -9.32
N SER A 75 6.25 13.71 -10.02
CA SER A 75 4.89 14.11 -9.63
C SER A 75 4.07 12.94 -9.06
N CYS A 76 4.71 11.78 -8.87
CA CYS A 76 4.03 10.55 -8.53
C CYS A 76 3.81 10.41 -7.03
N VAL A 77 2.57 10.03 -6.68
CA VAL A 77 2.19 9.46 -5.39
C VAL A 77 1.85 8.00 -5.62
N SER A 78 2.42 7.09 -4.84
CA SER A 78 2.14 5.66 -4.90
C SER A 78 1.69 5.11 -3.56
N ILE A 79 0.83 4.09 -3.62
CA ILE A 79 0.44 3.29 -2.48
C ILE A 79 0.68 1.83 -2.81
N SER A 80 1.30 1.12 -1.88
CA SER A 80 1.36 -0.34 -1.84
C SER A 80 0.63 -0.85 -0.59
N LEU A 81 -0.08 -1.97 -0.72
CA LEU A 81 -0.84 -2.57 0.36
C LEU A 81 -0.72 -4.10 0.28
N GLN A 82 -0.56 -4.74 1.42
CA GLN A 82 -0.72 -6.18 1.62
C GLN A 82 -1.86 -6.41 2.58
N GLY A 83 -2.70 -7.39 2.29
CA GLY A 83 -3.86 -7.65 3.13
C GLY A 83 -4.53 -8.98 2.81
N GLN A 84 -5.70 -9.17 3.42
CA GLN A 84 -6.53 -10.33 3.21
C GLN A 84 -7.91 -9.91 2.71
N ALA A 85 -8.30 -10.44 1.56
CA ALA A 85 -9.60 -10.21 0.95
C ALA A 85 -10.55 -11.36 1.28
N ARG A 86 -11.75 -11.03 1.74
CA ARG A 86 -12.83 -11.99 2.03
C ARG A 86 -14.04 -11.72 1.15
N GLU A 87 -14.63 -12.76 0.61
CA GLU A 87 -15.92 -12.67 -0.08
C GLU A 87 -17.04 -12.34 0.89
N ILE A 88 -17.81 -11.30 0.58
CA ILE A 88 -18.98 -10.87 1.38
C ILE A 88 -20.31 -11.04 0.63
N GLY A 89 -20.28 -11.71 -0.54
CA GLY A 89 -21.46 -11.99 -1.36
C GLY A 89 -21.96 -10.79 -2.14
N THR A 90 -23.28 -10.74 -2.38
CA THR A 90 -23.88 -9.79 -3.34
C THR A 90 -24.61 -8.61 -2.70
N ALA A 91 -24.77 -8.60 -1.37
CA ALA A 91 -25.59 -7.59 -0.68
C ALA A 91 -25.12 -6.14 -0.94
N ARG A 92 -23.81 -5.93 -1.13
CA ARG A 92 -23.24 -4.60 -1.37
C ARG A 92 -23.21 -4.19 -2.86
N LEU A 93 -23.55 -5.10 -3.80
CA LEU A 93 -23.56 -4.79 -5.24
C LEU A 93 -24.37 -3.54 -5.59
N PRO A 94 -25.61 -3.33 -5.09
CA PRO A 94 -26.38 -2.12 -5.42
C PRO A 94 -25.64 -0.83 -5.08
N ARG A 95 -24.96 -0.79 -3.93
CA ARG A 95 -24.16 0.36 -3.50
C ARG A 95 -22.94 0.58 -4.41
N LEU A 96 -22.21 -0.50 -4.76
CA LEU A 96 -21.05 -0.38 -5.63
C LEU A 96 -21.44 0.11 -7.03
N PHE A 97 -22.58 -0.34 -7.57
CA PHE A 97 -23.10 0.14 -8.84
C PHE A 97 -23.54 1.61 -8.78
N ALA A 98 -24.16 2.04 -7.69
CA ALA A 98 -24.54 3.44 -7.49
C ALA A 98 -23.33 4.39 -7.43
N LEU A 99 -22.25 3.97 -6.73
CA LEU A 99 -21.01 4.73 -6.64
C LEU A 99 -20.19 4.70 -7.94
N ASN A 100 -20.38 3.67 -8.78
CA ASN A 100 -19.60 3.42 -9.99
C ASN A 100 -20.53 3.20 -11.21
N PRO A 101 -21.20 4.25 -11.72
CA PRO A 101 -22.24 4.12 -12.75
C PRO A 101 -21.75 3.51 -14.08
N TYR A 102 -20.44 3.58 -14.39
CA TYR A 102 -19.86 2.95 -15.57
C TYR A 102 -20.06 1.43 -15.59
N MET A 103 -20.24 0.79 -14.42
CA MET A 103 -20.50 -0.64 -14.31
C MET A 103 -21.82 -1.05 -14.99
N GLU A 104 -22.78 -0.16 -15.09
CA GLU A 104 -24.05 -0.43 -15.80
C GLU A 104 -23.84 -0.60 -17.32
N LYS A 105 -22.79 0.02 -17.88
CA LYS A 105 -22.42 -0.19 -19.28
C LYS A 105 -21.81 -1.57 -19.52
N ILE A 106 -21.11 -2.13 -18.50
CA ILE A 106 -20.48 -3.44 -18.59
C ILE A 106 -21.48 -4.56 -18.23
N TYR A 107 -22.33 -4.32 -17.21
CA TYR A 107 -23.32 -5.27 -16.70
C TYR A 107 -24.71 -4.62 -16.66
N PRO A 108 -25.37 -4.43 -17.82
CA PRO A 108 -26.58 -3.60 -17.93
C PRO A 108 -27.85 -4.22 -17.32
N THR A 109 -27.88 -5.54 -17.15
CA THR A 109 -29.09 -6.25 -16.70
C THR A 109 -28.85 -6.97 -15.38
N LYS A 110 -29.92 -7.23 -14.62
CA LYS A 110 -29.85 -8.08 -13.43
C LYS A 110 -29.29 -9.49 -13.75
N ALA A 111 -29.61 -10.01 -14.94
CA ALA A 111 -29.10 -11.32 -15.37
C ALA A 111 -27.58 -11.29 -15.59
N SER A 112 -27.03 -10.25 -16.20
CA SER A 112 -25.59 -10.11 -16.42
C SER A 112 -24.80 -9.95 -15.10
N ARG A 113 -25.44 -9.48 -14.03
CA ARG A 113 -24.83 -9.27 -12.71
C ARG A 113 -24.79 -10.54 -11.84
N ARG A 114 -25.45 -11.64 -12.26
CA ARG A 114 -25.56 -12.88 -11.45
C ARG A 114 -24.21 -13.52 -11.10
N ALA A 115 -23.24 -13.37 -11.96
CA ALA A 115 -21.89 -13.92 -11.74
C ALA A 115 -21.01 -13.03 -10.85
N LEU A 116 -21.47 -11.82 -10.50
CA LEU A 116 -20.66 -10.89 -9.71
C LEU A 116 -20.81 -11.17 -8.22
N THR A 117 -19.69 -11.05 -7.52
CA THR A 117 -19.64 -11.08 -6.05
C THR A 117 -18.68 -10.01 -5.56
N VAL A 118 -18.89 -9.55 -4.33
CA VAL A 118 -18.08 -8.50 -3.68
C VAL A 118 -17.10 -9.13 -2.71
N PHE A 119 -15.90 -8.59 -2.71
CA PHE A 119 -14.86 -8.86 -1.73
C PHE A 119 -14.61 -7.60 -0.90
N CYS A 120 -14.27 -7.81 0.37
CA CYS A 120 -13.76 -6.81 1.27
C CYS A 120 -12.33 -7.15 1.66
N ILE A 121 -11.42 -6.18 1.58
CA ILE A 121 -10.12 -6.24 2.25
C ILE A 121 -10.35 -5.68 3.64
N GLU A 122 -10.51 -6.55 4.64
CA GLU A 122 -10.91 -6.16 6.00
C GLU A 122 -9.73 -5.75 6.87
N GLN A 123 -8.54 -6.17 6.49
CA GLN A 123 -7.29 -5.82 7.18
C GLN A 123 -6.14 -5.74 6.19
N GLY A 124 -5.24 -4.84 6.44
CA GLY A 124 -4.08 -4.65 5.60
C GLY A 124 -3.08 -3.67 6.18
N SER A 125 -1.83 -3.81 5.76
CA SER A 125 -0.75 -2.85 6.01
C SER A 125 -0.15 -2.38 4.71
N GLY A 126 0.22 -1.11 4.65
CA GLY A 126 0.73 -0.52 3.43
C GLY A 126 1.66 0.65 3.68
N GLU A 127 2.23 1.12 2.58
CA GLU A 127 3.05 2.32 2.52
C GLU A 127 2.46 3.31 1.51
N TRP A 128 2.48 4.56 1.89
CA TRP A 128 2.21 5.70 1.03
C TRP A 128 3.52 6.44 0.78
N PHE A 129 3.80 6.79 -0.47
CA PHE A 129 5.04 7.39 -0.89
C PHE A 129 4.78 8.51 -1.91
N ASP A 130 5.22 9.73 -1.60
CA ASP A 130 4.99 10.93 -2.41
C ASP A 130 6.32 11.55 -2.83
N LEU A 131 6.66 11.39 -4.11
CA LEU A 131 7.82 11.99 -4.76
C LEU A 131 7.58 13.42 -5.23
N SER A 132 6.34 13.92 -5.17
CA SER A 132 6.02 15.29 -5.58
C SER A 132 6.47 16.36 -4.56
N LYS A 133 6.94 15.93 -3.40
CA LYS A 133 7.40 16.81 -2.32
C LYS A 133 8.92 16.82 -2.21
N SER A 134 9.46 17.93 -1.71
CA SER A 134 10.87 18.07 -1.38
C SER A 134 10.99 18.62 0.04
N PRO A 135 11.51 17.83 0.99
CA PRO A 135 11.86 16.40 0.89
C PRO A 135 10.63 15.53 0.56
N ILE A 136 10.89 14.33 0.05
CA ILE A 136 9.85 13.33 -0.24
C ILE A 136 9.03 13.03 1.02
N LYS A 137 7.81 12.49 0.85
CA LYS A 137 7.02 12.04 1.99
C LYS A 137 6.73 10.56 1.92
N ARG A 138 6.86 9.90 3.07
CA ARG A 138 6.56 8.49 3.27
C ARG A 138 5.71 8.31 4.53
N ALA A 139 4.79 7.38 4.49
CA ALA A 139 4.03 6.97 5.67
C ALA A 139 3.67 5.49 5.57
N SER A 140 3.75 4.78 6.69
CA SER A 140 3.20 3.43 6.82
C SER A 140 1.84 3.52 7.50
N PHE A 141 0.88 2.70 7.06
CA PHE A 141 -0.46 2.63 7.62
C PHE A 141 -0.92 1.18 7.77
N ALA A 142 -1.90 0.96 8.62
CA ALA A 142 -2.59 -0.31 8.74
C ALA A 142 -4.05 -0.07 9.14
N PHE A 143 -4.92 -1.02 8.78
CA PHE A 143 -6.33 -1.04 9.16
C PHE A 143 -6.79 -2.48 9.44
N GLY A 144 -7.92 -2.62 10.13
CA GLY A 144 -8.30 -3.88 10.76
C GLY A 144 -7.47 -4.16 12.02
N ASP A 145 -7.45 -5.41 12.46
CA ASP A 145 -6.80 -5.82 13.72
C ASP A 145 -5.29 -6.08 13.56
N ILE A 146 -4.59 -5.25 12.78
CA ILE A 146 -3.14 -5.36 12.60
C ILE A 146 -2.44 -4.02 12.85
N ALA A 147 -1.22 -4.11 13.39
CA ALA A 147 -0.36 -2.94 13.58
C ALA A 147 0.34 -2.55 12.27
N PRO A 148 0.63 -1.26 12.06
CA PRO A 148 1.50 -0.83 10.98
C PRO A 148 2.89 -1.49 11.11
N LYS A 149 3.43 -1.95 9.99
CA LYS A 149 4.82 -2.42 9.98
C LYS A 149 5.75 -1.22 10.12
N THR A 150 6.62 -1.26 11.11
CA THR A 150 7.68 -0.27 11.26
C THR A 150 8.91 -0.80 10.53
N SER A 151 9.17 -0.27 9.34
CA SER A 151 10.40 -0.56 8.61
C SER A 151 11.21 0.72 8.44
N GLY A 152 12.53 0.64 8.44
CA GLY A 152 13.38 1.80 8.25
C GLY A 152 14.79 1.64 8.77
N TYR A 153 15.59 2.68 8.61
CA TYR A 153 16.94 2.76 9.12
C TYR A 153 16.95 3.47 10.47
N PHE A 154 17.59 2.86 11.45
CA PHE A 154 17.69 3.38 12.82
C PHE A 154 19.12 3.43 13.28
N VAL A 155 19.44 4.42 14.10
CA VAL A 155 20.77 4.61 14.66
C VAL A 155 20.79 4.02 16.08
N SER A 156 21.72 3.10 16.33
CA SER A 156 21.91 2.44 17.63
C SER A 156 22.73 3.30 18.59
N ASP A 157 22.86 2.83 19.82
CA ASP A 157 23.66 3.51 20.86
C ASP A 157 25.18 3.41 20.63
N THR A 158 25.63 2.64 19.63
CA THR A 158 27.05 2.58 19.24
C THR A 158 27.47 3.77 18.35
N TYR A 159 26.59 4.73 18.11
CA TYR A 159 26.91 5.94 17.36
C TYR A 159 27.96 6.79 18.06
N THR A 160 29.02 7.17 17.32
CA THR A 160 30.22 7.85 17.88
C THR A 160 30.29 9.35 17.51
N GLY A 161 29.28 9.92 16.93
CA GLY A 161 29.28 11.33 16.48
C GLY A 161 30.04 11.60 15.19
N CYS A 162 30.47 10.58 14.44
CA CYS A 162 31.36 10.76 13.28
C CYS A 162 30.74 11.52 12.07
N GLY A 163 29.39 11.61 11.98
CA GLY A 163 28.64 12.37 10.97
C GLY A 163 28.81 11.93 9.51
N ARG A 164 29.51 10.82 9.22
CA ARG A 164 29.83 10.40 7.83
C ARG A 164 28.59 10.13 6.96
N CYS A 165 27.49 9.72 7.57
CA CYS A 165 26.22 9.45 6.86
C CYS A 165 25.46 10.72 6.42
N LEU A 166 25.67 11.87 7.09
CA LEU A 166 24.90 13.09 6.85
C LEU A 166 25.02 13.57 5.37
N PRO A 167 26.24 13.81 4.83
CA PRO A 167 26.38 14.31 3.48
C PRO A 167 25.98 13.29 2.38
N LEU A 168 25.81 12.03 2.74
CA LEU A 168 25.46 10.96 1.81
C LEU A 168 23.96 10.71 1.72
N CYS A 169 23.17 11.36 2.58
CA CYS A 169 21.70 11.23 2.54
C CYS A 169 21.12 12.10 1.42
N PRO A 170 20.52 11.52 0.36
CA PRO A 170 20.00 12.29 -0.76
C PRO A 170 18.78 13.16 -0.39
N GLN A 171 18.09 12.84 0.71
CA GLN A 171 16.96 13.61 1.23
C GLN A 171 17.33 14.51 2.40
N GLN A 172 18.60 14.48 2.83
CA GLN A 172 19.08 15.25 4.00
C GLN A 172 18.19 15.05 5.24
N CYS A 173 17.69 13.82 5.41
CA CYS A 173 16.77 13.45 6.48
C CYS A 173 17.46 12.83 7.70
N ILE A 174 18.74 13.15 7.91
CA ILE A 174 19.54 12.71 9.08
C ILE A 174 19.98 13.95 9.84
N ASP A 175 19.49 14.10 11.05
CA ASP A 175 19.84 15.18 11.97
C ASP A 175 20.67 14.66 13.13
N VAL A 176 21.44 15.54 13.79
CA VAL A 176 22.12 15.23 15.05
C VAL A 176 21.40 15.96 16.19
N ILE A 177 20.75 15.20 17.04
CA ILE A 177 19.98 15.70 18.19
C ILE A 177 20.56 15.08 19.45
N ASN A 178 20.99 15.93 20.39
CA ASN A 178 21.63 15.50 21.65
C ASN A 178 22.79 14.51 21.43
N ASP A 179 23.70 14.86 20.53
CA ASP A 179 24.88 14.07 20.13
C ASP A 179 24.56 12.71 19.52
N LYS A 180 23.32 12.46 19.09
CA LYS A 180 22.90 11.23 18.43
C LYS A 180 22.31 11.54 17.05
N ALA A 181 22.70 10.77 16.04
CA ALA A 181 22.08 10.87 14.73
C ALA A 181 20.66 10.30 14.76
N VAL A 182 19.70 11.01 14.20
CA VAL A 182 18.31 10.61 14.09
C VAL A 182 17.91 10.66 12.62
N ILE A 183 17.29 9.59 12.13
CA ILE A 183 16.81 9.50 10.74
C ILE A 183 15.30 9.77 10.74
N GLU A 184 14.89 10.87 10.08
CA GLU A 184 13.48 11.20 9.89
C GLU A 184 12.86 10.24 8.87
N GLN A 185 12.10 9.26 9.37
CA GLN A 185 11.54 8.19 8.56
C GLN A 185 10.54 8.69 7.50
N ALA A 186 9.82 9.77 7.80
CA ALA A 186 8.84 10.37 6.88
C ALA A 186 9.47 10.92 5.60
N HIS A 187 10.78 11.12 5.59
CA HIS A 187 11.54 11.66 4.45
C HIS A 187 12.60 10.69 3.93
N CYS A 188 12.71 9.51 4.53
CA CYS A 188 13.74 8.53 4.18
C CYS A 188 13.36 7.74 2.92
N LEU A 189 14.27 7.73 1.91
CA LEU A 189 14.13 6.90 0.70
C LEU A 189 14.36 5.41 0.95
N HIS A 190 14.86 5.03 2.13
CA HIS A 190 15.34 3.68 2.42
C HIS A 190 16.44 3.20 1.46
N CYS A 191 17.31 4.10 0.98
CA CYS A 191 18.38 3.77 0.02
C CYS A 191 19.57 3.02 0.64
N GLY A 192 19.74 3.06 1.96
CA GLY A 192 20.82 2.33 2.67
C GLY A 192 22.18 3.02 2.69
N ASN A 193 22.35 4.18 2.06
CA ASN A 193 23.66 4.89 2.03
C ASN A 193 24.22 5.15 3.44
N CYS A 194 23.37 5.51 4.39
CA CYS A 194 23.77 5.77 5.77
C CYS A 194 24.33 4.52 6.48
N MET A 195 23.74 3.36 6.22
CA MET A 195 24.22 2.08 6.76
C MET A 195 25.55 1.67 6.13
N GLN A 196 25.67 1.76 4.80
CA GLN A 196 26.89 1.40 4.08
C GLN A 196 28.08 2.30 4.45
N ALA A 197 27.82 3.57 4.75
CA ALA A 197 28.84 4.55 5.10
C ALA A 197 29.28 4.49 6.57
N CYS A 198 28.58 3.75 7.41
CA CYS A 198 28.84 3.71 8.83
C CYS A 198 30.01 2.77 9.18
N PRO A 199 31.18 3.30 9.61
CA PRO A 199 32.33 2.43 9.94
C PRO A 199 32.19 1.71 11.27
N PHE A 200 31.13 2.02 12.05
CA PHE A 200 30.86 1.49 13.37
C PHE A 200 29.62 0.59 13.43
N ASP A 201 29.04 0.26 12.27
CA ASP A 201 27.80 -0.52 12.16
C ASP A 201 26.66 0.00 13.06
N ALA A 202 26.67 1.33 13.31
CA ALA A 202 25.68 1.97 14.19
C ALA A 202 24.32 2.20 13.50
N VAL A 203 24.23 2.00 12.19
CA VAL A 203 22.96 2.14 11.44
C VAL A 203 22.45 0.77 11.02
N THR A 204 21.25 0.42 11.43
CA THR A 204 20.61 -0.88 11.14
C THR A 204 19.28 -0.69 10.44
N PHE A 205 18.90 -1.67 9.60
CA PHE A 205 17.59 -1.73 8.97
C PHE A 205 16.67 -2.66 9.77
N LEU A 206 15.56 -2.13 10.26
CA LEU A 206 14.48 -2.91 10.88
C LEU A 206 13.36 -3.15 9.85
N LYS A 207 12.84 -4.38 9.85
CA LYS A 207 11.73 -4.82 9.03
C LYS A 207 10.45 -4.92 9.84
#